data_de85875389904ffd726a96714882c528
#
_entry.id   de85875389904ffd726a96714882c528
#
_cell.length_a   1.000
_cell.length_b   1.000
_cell.length_c   1.000
_cell.angle_alpha   90.00
_cell.angle_beta   90.00
_cell.angle_gamma   90.00
#
_symmetry.space_group_name_H-M   'P 1'
#
loop_
_entity.id
_entity.type
_entity.pdbx_description
1 polymer ?
#
loop_
_entity_poly.entity_id
_entity_poly.type
_entity_poly.pdbx_seq_one_letter_code
_entity_poly.pdbx_strand_id
1 'polypeptide(L)'
;MIKAFIPNILTALNLICGCFSIAFAFQFQFEAVLILVLLGVFFDYLDGIVARMLNAESEFGKHLDSLSDIVTSGVVPGVIVYQLFKLSGNRITDFNLDLNLEPIVNLDLIFSISPIAFLAFIITLGSALRLAKFNTIDYTDEFEGLPTPANALFFASFPILMEH
;
A
#
# COMPACT_ATOMS: atom_id res chain seq x y z
N MET A 1 28.31 11.02 4.56
CA MET A 1 27.30 11.29 3.51
C MET A 1 27.16 10.15 2.50
N ILE A 2 28.24 9.66 1.88
CA ILE A 2 28.16 8.60 0.83
C ILE A 2 27.59 7.27 1.35
N LYS A 3 27.89 6.88 2.59
CA LYS A 3 27.44 5.59 3.15
C LYS A 3 25.93 5.51 3.34
N ALA A 4 25.25 6.60 3.68
CA ALA A 4 23.79 6.64 3.81
C ALA A 4 23.06 6.67 2.46
N PHE A 5 23.76 6.87 1.36
CA PHE A 5 23.18 6.93 0.03
C PHE A 5 22.73 5.54 -0.47
N ILE A 6 23.48 4.49 -0.11
CA ILE A 6 23.19 3.11 -0.56
C ILE A 6 21.85 2.60 0.01
N PRO A 7 21.59 2.63 1.34
CA PRO A 7 20.28 2.22 1.85
C PRO A 7 19.15 3.08 1.29
N ASN A 8 19.33 4.40 1.18
CA ASN A 8 18.29 5.26 0.64
C ASN A 8 17.92 4.95 -0.83
N ILE A 9 18.85 4.43 -1.64
CA ILE A 9 18.53 3.95 -2.99
C ILE A 9 17.64 2.69 -2.91
N LEU A 10 17.93 1.77 -2.01
CA LEU A 10 17.12 0.55 -1.85
C LEU A 10 15.69 0.91 -1.41
N THR A 11 15.57 1.82 -0.45
CA THR A 11 14.26 2.35 -0.04
C THR A 11 13.52 3.04 -1.20
N ALA A 12 14.24 3.80 -2.04
CA ALA A 12 13.64 4.41 -3.23
C ALA A 12 13.20 3.35 -4.27
N LEU A 13 13.92 2.24 -4.40
CA LEU A 13 13.51 1.11 -5.25
C LEU A 13 12.25 0.42 -4.71
N ASN A 14 12.13 0.26 -3.38
CA ASN A 14 10.90 -0.21 -2.76
C ASN A 14 9.72 0.71 -3.14
N LEU A 15 9.86 2.03 -2.99
CA LEU A 15 8.84 3.00 -3.37
C LEU A 15 8.46 2.90 -4.86
N ILE A 16 9.44 2.77 -5.74
CA ILE A 16 9.21 2.62 -7.19
C ILE A 16 8.45 1.33 -7.48
N CYS A 17 8.79 0.22 -6.84
CA CYS A 17 8.05 -1.04 -6.94
C CYS A 17 6.59 -0.85 -6.52
N GLY A 18 6.33 -0.14 -5.42
CA GLY A 18 4.99 0.20 -4.97
C GLY A 18 4.20 1.02 -6.00
N CYS A 19 4.82 2.05 -6.58
CA CYS A 19 4.19 2.87 -7.62
C CYS A 19 3.84 2.06 -8.89
N PHE A 20 4.76 1.21 -9.35
CA PHE A 20 4.47 0.32 -10.49
C PHE A 20 3.39 -0.71 -10.14
N SER A 21 3.38 -1.25 -8.91
CA SER A 21 2.32 -2.14 -8.45
C SER A 21 0.94 -1.50 -8.58
N ILE A 22 0.81 -0.23 -8.20
CA ILE A 22 -0.44 0.52 -8.37
C ILE A 22 -0.82 0.62 -9.85
N ALA A 23 0.13 0.98 -10.73
CA ALA A 23 -0.13 1.11 -12.16
C ALA A 23 -0.60 -0.21 -12.78
N PHE A 24 0.03 -1.34 -12.42
CA PHE A 24 -0.37 -2.67 -12.89
C PHE A 24 -1.69 -3.15 -12.27
N ALA A 25 -1.99 -2.79 -11.02
CA ALA A 25 -3.27 -3.09 -10.40
C ALA A 25 -4.44 -2.42 -11.15
N PHE A 26 -4.26 -1.19 -11.64
CA PHE A 26 -5.27 -0.54 -12.50
C PHE A 26 -5.47 -1.22 -13.84
N GLN A 27 -4.49 -1.98 -14.32
CA GLN A 27 -4.57 -2.79 -15.54
C GLN A 27 -5.05 -4.23 -15.28
N PHE A 28 -5.43 -4.56 -14.04
CA PHE A 28 -5.81 -5.90 -13.58
C PHE A 28 -4.73 -6.98 -13.77
N GLN A 29 -3.46 -6.57 -13.86
CA GLN A 29 -2.32 -7.48 -13.99
C GLN A 29 -1.79 -7.91 -12.61
N PHE A 30 -2.57 -8.70 -11.89
CA PHE A 30 -2.31 -9.04 -10.50
C PHE A 30 -1.05 -9.90 -10.30
N GLU A 31 -0.65 -10.69 -11.29
CA GLU A 31 0.63 -11.43 -11.24
C GLU A 31 1.83 -10.47 -11.19
N ALA A 32 1.82 -9.44 -12.04
CA ALA A 32 2.86 -8.42 -12.03
C ALA A 32 2.86 -7.63 -10.72
N VAL A 33 1.67 -7.33 -10.17
CA VAL A 33 1.52 -6.69 -8.86
C VAL A 33 2.17 -7.53 -7.76
N LEU A 34 1.90 -8.85 -7.72
CA LEU A 34 2.50 -9.74 -6.72
C LEU A 34 4.03 -9.76 -6.81
N ILE A 35 4.58 -9.86 -8.02
CA ILE A 35 6.03 -9.86 -8.23
C ILE A 35 6.65 -8.54 -7.76
N LEU A 36 6.03 -7.41 -8.08
CA LEU A 36 6.52 -6.09 -7.69
C LEU A 36 6.42 -5.86 -6.18
N VAL A 37 5.36 -6.34 -5.53
CA VAL A 37 5.23 -6.28 -4.06
C VAL A 37 6.30 -7.13 -3.40
N LEU A 38 6.57 -8.35 -3.91
CA LEU A 38 7.65 -9.20 -3.41
C LEU A 38 9.03 -8.52 -3.55
N LEU A 39 9.28 -7.89 -4.69
CA LEU A 39 10.52 -7.12 -4.91
C LEU A 39 10.60 -5.91 -3.97
N GLY A 40 9.49 -5.20 -3.76
CA GLY A 40 9.42 -4.07 -2.83
C GLY A 40 9.78 -4.49 -1.41
N VAL A 41 9.13 -5.54 -0.88
CA VAL A 41 9.42 -6.10 0.45
C VAL A 41 10.87 -6.60 0.54
N PHE A 42 11.42 -7.15 -0.54
CA PHE A 42 12.82 -7.57 -0.57
C PHE A 42 13.78 -6.37 -0.48
N PHE A 43 13.52 -5.29 -1.19
CA PHE A 43 14.33 -4.07 -1.12
C PHE A 43 14.24 -3.40 0.25
N ASP A 44 13.06 -3.36 0.86
CA ASP A 44 12.81 -2.90 2.22
C ASP A 44 13.66 -3.68 3.25
N TYR A 45 13.63 -5.01 3.15
CA TYR A 45 14.45 -5.86 4.02
C TYR A 45 15.95 -5.60 3.84
N LEU A 46 16.40 -5.40 2.59
CA LEU A 46 17.81 -5.15 2.27
C LEU A 46 18.29 -3.80 2.78
N ASP A 47 17.49 -2.73 2.66
CA ASP A 47 17.92 -1.41 3.08
C ASP A 47 18.16 -1.35 4.59
N GLY A 48 17.30 -2.00 5.39
CA GLY A 48 17.50 -2.12 6.83
C GLY A 48 18.75 -2.89 7.22
N ILE A 49 19.11 -3.97 6.49
CA ILE A 49 20.35 -4.70 6.71
C ILE A 49 21.56 -3.84 6.35
N VAL A 50 21.52 -3.23 5.15
CA VAL A 50 22.64 -2.42 4.63
C VAL A 50 22.87 -1.20 5.51
N ALA A 51 21.81 -0.52 5.97
CA ALA A 51 21.92 0.62 6.88
C ALA A 51 22.65 0.25 8.16
N ARG A 52 22.29 -0.90 8.77
CA ARG A 52 22.95 -1.42 9.98
C ARG A 52 24.40 -1.83 9.73
N MET A 53 24.67 -2.58 8.67
CA MET A 53 26.04 -3.04 8.34
C MET A 53 26.99 -1.87 8.06
N LEU A 54 26.53 -0.80 7.46
CA LEU A 54 27.33 0.39 7.13
C LEU A 54 27.40 1.41 8.28
N ASN A 55 26.67 1.19 9.40
CA ASN A 55 26.44 2.18 10.46
C ASN A 55 26.01 3.52 9.86
N ALA A 56 25.06 3.48 8.93
CA ALA A 56 24.61 4.61 8.09
C ALA A 56 23.15 4.97 8.35
N GLU A 57 22.64 4.63 9.51
CA GLU A 57 21.29 5.01 9.95
C GLU A 57 21.17 6.53 9.99
N SER A 58 20.10 7.06 9.40
CA SER A 58 19.80 8.50 9.38
C SER A 58 18.31 8.74 9.61
N GLU A 59 17.97 9.88 10.22
CA GLU A 59 16.55 10.26 10.37
C GLU A 59 15.84 10.38 9.01
N PHE A 60 16.53 10.94 8.02
CA PHE A 60 16.00 11.02 6.65
C PHE A 60 15.68 9.62 6.09
N GLY A 61 16.60 8.65 6.27
CA GLY A 61 16.39 7.26 5.82
C GLY A 61 15.16 6.63 6.48
N LYS A 62 14.99 6.79 7.81
CA LYS A 62 13.82 6.27 8.53
C LYS A 62 12.50 6.88 8.04
N HIS A 63 12.48 8.18 7.74
CA HIS A 63 11.28 8.82 7.20
C HIS A 63 10.98 8.35 5.77
N LEU A 64 12.01 8.22 4.93
CA LEU A 64 11.86 7.73 3.56
C LEU A 64 11.34 6.29 3.55
N ASP A 65 11.86 5.44 4.41
CA ASP A 65 11.44 4.07 4.64
C ASP A 65 9.94 4.00 5.02
N SER A 66 9.55 4.75 6.04
CA SER A 66 8.14 4.81 6.46
C SER A 66 7.20 5.31 5.35
N LEU A 67 7.62 6.27 4.53
CA LEU A 67 6.84 6.76 3.40
C LEU A 67 6.74 5.72 2.28
N SER A 68 7.83 5.01 2.01
CA SER A 68 7.88 3.91 1.05
C SER A 68 6.93 2.78 1.46
N ASP A 69 6.98 2.39 2.73
CA ASP A 69 6.14 1.36 3.31
C ASP A 69 4.64 1.69 3.26
N ILE A 70 4.26 2.94 3.50
CA ILE A 70 2.86 3.36 3.33
C ILE A 70 2.39 3.10 1.90
N VAL A 71 3.22 3.36 0.89
CA VAL A 71 2.85 3.12 -0.50
C VAL A 71 2.78 1.62 -0.79
N THR A 72 3.85 0.88 -0.52
CA THR A 72 3.96 -0.53 -0.90
C THR A 72 3.07 -1.43 -0.06
N SER A 73 3.01 -1.20 1.25
CA SER A 73 2.29 -2.07 2.19
C SER A 73 0.93 -1.52 2.64
N GLY A 74 0.60 -0.27 2.31
CA GLY A 74 -0.67 0.37 2.66
C GLY A 74 -1.53 0.67 1.44
N VAL A 75 -1.02 1.46 0.48
CA VAL A 75 -1.81 1.91 -0.67
C VAL A 75 -2.03 0.77 -1.67
N VAL A 76 -1.01 -0.02 -1.99
CA VAL A 76 -1.11 -1.13 -2.95
C VAL A 76 -2.22 -2.12 -2.55
N PRO A 77 -2.28 -2.67 -1.31
CA PRO A 77 -3.39 -3.52 -0.89
C PRO A 77 -4.76 -2.86 -1.01
N GLY A 78 -4.86 -1.59 -0.62
CA GLY A 78 -6.10 -0.82 -0.77
C GLY A 78 -6.55 -0.73 -2.23
N VAL A 79 -5.62 -0.46 -3.16
CA VAL A 79 -5.93 -0.39 -4.60
C VAL A 79 -6.32 -1.76 -5.15
N ILE A 80 -5.66 -2.84 -4.73
CA ILE A 80 -6.02 -4.21 -5.15
C ILE A 80 -7.47 -4.51 -4.75
N VAL A 81 -7.83 -4.29 -3.49
CA VAL A 81 -9.18 -4.55 -2.98
C VAL A 81 -10.20 -3.63 -3.66
N TYR A 82 -9.85 -2.35 -3.91
CA TYR A 82 -10.68 -1.45 -4.69
C TYR A 82 -10.97 -2.00 -6.09
N GLN A 83 -9.96 -2.51 -6.80
CA GLN A 83 -10.14 -3.07 -8.13
C GLN A 83 -10.96 -4.38 -8.11
N LEU A 84 -10.79 -5.22 -7.07
CA LEU A 84 -11.62 -6.41 -6.89
C LEU A 84 -13.09 -6.06 -6.65
N PHE A 85 -13.37 -5.05 -5.83
CA PHE A 85 -14.74 -4.55 -5.66
C PHE A 85 -15.31 -4.00 -6.94
N LYS A 86 -14.50 -3.31 -7.75
CA LYS A 86 -14.93 -2.81 -9.06
C LYS A 86 -15.25 -3.95 -10.03
N LEU A 87 -14.46 -5.03 -10.03
CA LEU A 87 -14.76 -6.23 -10.83
C LEU A 87 -16.02 -6.95 -10.37
N SER A 88 -16.24 -7.04 -9.06
CA SER A 88 -17.44 -7.63 -8.47
C SER A 88 -18.67 -6.74 -8.65
N GLY A 89 -18.48 -5.44 -8.80
CA GLY A 89 -19.49 -4.38 -8.66
C GLY A 89 -20.45 -4.20 -9.83
N ASN A 90 -20.34 -4.96 -10.92
CA ASN A 90 -21.42 -4.99 -11.92
C ASN A 90 -22.77 -5.50 -11.37
N ARG A 91 -22.83 -5.92 -10.10
CA ARG A 91 -24.04 -6.36 -9.40
C ARG A 91 -24.43 -5.49 -8.19
N ILE A 92 -23.61 -4.50 -7.81
CA ILE A 92 -23.81 -3.69 -6.58
C ILE A 92 -24.06 -2.21 -6.92
N THR A 93 -24.19 -1.86 -8.20
CA THR A 93 -24.42 -0.47 -8.66
C THR A 93 -25.83 0.08 -8.36
N ASP A 94 -26.71 -0.71 -7.75
CA ASP A 94 -28.08 -0.27 -7.44
C ASP A 94 -28.22 0.38 -6.05
N PHE A 95 -27.10 0.72 -5.39
CA PHE A 95 -27.17 1.55 -4.20
C PHE A 95 -27.27 3.02 -4.61
N ASN A 96 -28.46 3.43 -5.06
CA ASN A 96 -28.82 4.82 -5.28
C ASN A 96 -28.88 5.55 -3.93
N LEU A 97 -27.78 6.15 -3.53
CA LEU A 97 -27.77 7.12 -2.47
C LEU A 97 -28.31 8.44 -3.07
N ASP A 98 -29.63 8.66 -3.01
CA ASP A 98 -30.28 9.92 -3.40
C ASP A 98 -29.84 11.04 -2.45
N LEU A 99 -28.60 11.46 -2.56
CA LEU A 99 -28.14 12.71 -1.97
C LEU A 99 -28.45 13.83 -2.97
N ASN A 100 -29.57 14.52 -2.75
CA ASN A 100 -29.92 15.76 -3.43
C ASN A 100 -28.92 16.88 -3.07
N LEU A 101 -27.68 16.74 -3.54
CA LEU A 101 -26.65 17.77 -3.46
C LEU A 101 -26.56 18.43 -4.83
N GLU A 102 -27.11 19.63 -4.93
CA GLU A 102 -27.07 20.50 -6.11
C GLU A 102 -25.64 20.78 -6.61
N PRO A 103 -25.44 21.12 -7.91
CA PRO A 103 -24.34 20.63 -8.74
C PRO A 103 -23.16 21.60 -8.79
N ILE A 104 -22.31 21.61 -7.76
CA ILE A 104 -21.02 22.35 -7.83
C ILE A 104 -19.86 21.44 -8.26
N VAL A 105 -20.02 20.13 -8.19
CA VAL A 105 -19.06 19.14 -8.64
C VAL A 105 -19.84 18.10 -9.43
N ASN A 106 -19.33 17.66 -10.58
CA ASN A 106 -19.88 16.50 -11.29
C ASN A 106 -19.76 15.27 -10.40
N LEU A 107 -20.69 15.15 -9.45
CA LEU A 107 -20.78 14.02 -8.54
C LEU A 107 -20.98 12.71 -9.30
N ASP A 108 -21.59 12.74 -10.48
CA ASP A 108 -21.76 11.57 -11.35
C ASP A 108 -20.42 10.88 -11.66
N LEU A 109 -19.32 11.64 -11.74
CA LEU A 109 -17.99 11.08 -11.92
C LEU A 109 -17.46 10.39 -10.66
N ILE A 110 -17.82 10.90 -9.48
CA ILE A 110 -17.42 10.35 -8.18
C ILE A 110 -18.34 9.18 -7.79
N PHE A 111 -19.63 9.28 -8.07
CA PHE A 111 -20.62 8.24 -7.75
C PHE A 111 -20.74 7.14 -8.80
N SER A 112 -20.15 7.31 -9.99
CA SER A 112 -19.88 6.19 -10.92
C SER A 112 -18.90 5.15 -10.33
N ILE A 113 -18.24 5.51 -9.23
CA ILE A 113 -17.38 4.62 -8.47
C ILE A 113 -18.22 4.08 -7.32
N SER A 114 -18.45 2.77 -7.28
CA SER A 114 -19.20 2.14 -6.19
C SER A 114 -18.71 2.64 -4.84
N PRO A 115 -19.56 3.21 -3.97
CA PRO A 115 -19.14 3.73 -2.67
C PRO A 115 -18.52 2.63 -1.79
N ILE A 116 -18.89 1.37 -2.01
CA ILE A 116 -18.32 0.21 -1.33
C ILE A 116 -16.84 0.05 -1.67
N ALA A 117 -16.41 0.40 -2.90
CA ALA A 117 -15.00 0.32 -3.28
C ALA A 117 -14.12 1.24 -2.44
N PHE A 118 -14.63 2.36 -1.94
CA PHE A 118 -13.87 3.24 -1.05
C PHE A 118 -13.59 2.63 0.32
N LEU A 119 -14.38 1.63 0.76
CA LEU A 119 -14.09 0.89 1.98
C LEU A 119 -12.73 0.16 1.91
N ALA A 120 -12.25 -0.12 0.70
CA ALA A 120 -10.92 -0.68 0.50
C ALA A 120 -9.81 0.21 1.08
N PHE A 121 -9.99 1.53 1.07
CA PHE A 121 -9.00 2.47 1.61
C PHE A 121 -8.94 2.49 3.14
N ILE A 122 -9.89 1.85 3.85
CA ILE A 122 -9.77 1.59 5.29
C ILE A 122 -8.50 0.75 5.57
N ILE A 123 -8.14 -0.15 4.66
CA ILE A 123 -6.91 -0.96 4.77
C ILE A 123 -5.69 -0.03 4.73
N THR A 124 -5.67 0.92 3.81
CA THR A 124 -4.60 1.93 3.70
C THR A 124 -4.52 2.78 4.96
N LEU A 125 -5.67 3.25 5.46
CA LEU A 125 -5.73 4.06 6.69
C LEU A 125 -5.24 3.26 7.91
N GLY A 126 -5.67 2.02 8.04
CA GLY A 126 -5.22 1.13 9.11
C GLY A 126 -3.70 0.89 9.09
N SER A 127 -3.14 0.67 7.90
CA SER A 127 -1.69 0.52 7.71
C SER A 127 -0.94 1.79 8.06
N ALA A 128 -1.44 2.96 7.65
CA ALA A 128 -0.83 4.26 7.94
C ALA A 128 -0.86 4.58 9.45
N LEU A 129 -2.00 4.37 10.11
CA LEU A 129 -2.13 4.60 11.56
C LEU A 129 -1.21 3.66 12.36
N ARG A 130 -1.12 2.41 11.93
CA ARG A 130 -0.22 1.43 12.56
C ARG A 130 1.24 1.86 12.43
N LEU A 131 1.67 2.26 11.24
CA LEU A 131 3.03 2.69 10.98
C LEU A 131 3.36 3.98 11.76
N ALA A 132 2.42 4.93 11.83
CA ALA A 132 2.56 6.13 12.62
C ALA A 132 2.68 5.81 14.13
N LYS A 133 1.86 4.87 14.63
CA LYS A 133 1.95 4.40 16.02
C LYS A 133 3.32 3.77 16.30
N PHE A 134 3.81 2.93 15.38
CA PHE A 134 5.12 2.28 15.52
C PHE A 134 6.29 3.29 15.58
N ASN A 135 6.20 4.37 14.80
CA ASN A 135 7.23 5.41 14.77
C ASN A 135 7.20 6.36 15.99
N THR A 136 6.11 6.36 16.77
CA THR A 136 5.94 7.30 17.91
C THR A 136 6.10 6.66 19.28
N ILE A 137 6.06 5.34 19.38
CA ILE A 137 6.17 4.61 20.64
C ILE A 137 7.61 4.12 20.79
N ASP A 138 8.31 4.64 21.81
CA ASP A 138 9.55 4.05 22.29
C ASP A 138 9.29 2.60 22.71
N TYR A 139 10.11 1.69 22.25
CA TYR A 139 10.08 0.24 22.39
C TYR A 139 9.40 -0.25 23.69
N THR A 140 8.15 -0.68 23.57
CA THR A 140 7.54 -1.62 24.51
C THR A 140 7.55 -2.98 23.86
N ASP A 141 7.98 -4.00 24.60
CA ASP A 141 8.34 -5.35 24.14
C ASP A 141 7.20 -6.20 23.52
N GLU A 142 6.04 -5.65 23.23
CA GLU A 142 4.90 -6.39 22.70
C GLU A 142 4.56 -5.97 21.26
N PHE A 143 4.79 -6.91 20.36
CA PHE A 143 4.46 -6.77 18.93
C PHE A 143 2.96 -7.04 18.73
N GLU A 144 2.13 -6.01 18.71
CA GLU A 144 0.70 -6.13 18.47
C GLU A 144 0.35 -6.05 16.98
N GLY A 145 -0.16 -7.13 16.42
CA GLY A 145 -0.79 -7.18 15.10
C GLY A 145 0.08 -7.72 13.96
N LEU A 146 -0.52 -7.87 12.76
CA LEU A 146 0.10 -8.44 11.57
C LEU A 146 1.15 -7.46 10.99
N PRO A 147 2.37 -7.87 10.64
CA PRO A 147 3.35 -7.02 9.96
C PRO A 147 2.80 -6.41 8.67
N THR A 148 3.06 -5.12 8.40
CA THR A 148 2.57 -4.43 7.20
C THR A 148 2.99 -5.11 5.89
N PRO A 149 4.24 -5.62 5.73
CA PRO A 149 4.63 -6.37 4.55
C PRO A 149 3.85 -7.68 4.36
N ALA A 150 3.55 -8.39 5.44
CA ALA A 150 2.74 -9.62 5.37
C ALA A 150 1.31 -9.34 4.91
N ASN A 151 0.73 -8.22 5.35
CA ASN A 151 -0.57 -7.76 4.90
C ASN A 151 -0.57 -7.46 3.39
N ALA A 152 0.48 -6.77 2.89
CA ALA A 152 0.62 -6.48 1.47
C ALA A 152 0.70 -7.75 0.61
N LEU A 153 1.50 -8.73 1.03
CA LEU A 153 1.63 -10.01 0.34
C LEU A 153 0.32 -10.80 0.35
N PHE A 154 -0.41 -10.79 1.46
CA PHE A 154 -1.71 -11.45 1.55
C PHE A 154 -2.68 -10.89 0.51
N PHE A 155 -2.86 -9.56 0.47
CA PHE A 155 -3.78 -8.95 -0.50
C PHE A 155 -3.28 -9.03 -1.94
N ALA A 156 -1.97 -9.04 -2.19
CA ALA A 156 -1.43 -9.19 -3.54
C ALA A 156 -1.59 -10.62 -4.09
N SER A 157 -1.59 -11.64 -3.22
CA SER A 157 -1.81 -13.04 -3.63
C SER A 157 -3.29 -13.39 -3.80
N PHE A 158 -4.19 -12.67 -3.14
CA PHE A 158 -5.61 -13.00 -3.09
C PHE A 158 -6.31 -13.04 -4.48
N PRO A 159 -6.09 -12.07 -5.40
CA PRO A 159 -6.69 -12.12 -6.72
C PRO A 159 -6.30 -13.36 -7.52
N ILE A 160 -5.04 -13.78 -7.42
CA ILE A 160 -4.51 -14.93 -8.16
C ILE A 160 -5.17 -16.23 -7.66
N LEU A 161 -5.43 -16.33 -6.35
CA LEU A 161 -6.12 -17.47 -5.75
C LEU A 161 -7.59 -17.54 -6.15
N MET A 162 -8.21 -16.42 -6.53
CA MET A 162 -9.61 -16.37 -6.96
C MET A 162 -9.78 -16.69 -8.47
N GLU A 163 -8.72 -16.65 -9.24
CA GLU A 163 -8.73 -16.89 -10.69
C GLU A 163 -8.63 -18.39 -11.04
N HIS A 164 -8.29 -19.22 -10.05
CA HIS A 164 -8.25 -20.69 -10.10
C HIS A 164 -9.45 -21.31 -9.36
#